data_c9f71cffe5136e7a554900f4fa4db730
#
_entry.id   c9f71cffe5136e7a554900f4fa4db730
#
_cell.length_a   1.000
_cell.length_b   1.000
_cell.length_c   1.000
_cell.angle_alpha   90.00
_cell.angle_beta   90.00
_cell.angle_gamma   90.00
#
_symmetry.space_group_name_H-M   'P 1'
#
loop_
_entity.id
_entity.type
_entity.pdbx_description
1 polymer ?
#
loop_
_entity_poly.entity_id
_entity_poly.type
_entity_poly.pdbx_seq_one_letter_code
_entity_poly.pdbx_strand_id
1 'polypeptide(L)'
;MSEPIKNRYEFVILFDVENGNPNGDPDAGNMPRVDPETGLGIVTDVCLKRKIRNYVETVKEDATGYLIYVKDGVPLNRSDTEAYKALEIDEKMVKEKKKSDPDLDRKIRDWMCANFYDIRTFGAVTTTLVKGALNCGQV
;
A
#
# COMPACT_ATOMS: atom_id res chain seq x y z
N MET A 1 -3.82 -14.03 14.89
CA MET A 1 -4.18 -12.90 14.02
C MET A 1 -4.90 -11.89 14.89
N SER A 2 -4.58 -10.60 14.78
CA SER A 2 -5.31 -9.54 15.47
C SER A 2 -6.73 -9.46 14.90
N GLU A 3 -7.73 -9.20 15.74
CA GLU A 3 -9.08 -8.94 15.25
C GLU A 3 -9.13 -7.61 14.50
N PRO A 4 -9.94 -7.50 13.43
CA PRO A 4 -10.18 -6.23 12.76
C PRO A 4 -10.77 -5.20 13.71
N ILE A 5 -10.43 -3.93 13.53
CA ILE A 5 -11.06 -2.84 14.29
C ILE A 5 -12.54 -2.79 13.98
N LYS A 6 -13.35 -2.59 15.04
CA LYS A 6 -14.83 -2.57 14.94
C LYS A 6 -15.40 -1.15 14.94
N ASN A 7 -14.59 -0.16 15.26
CA ASN A 7 -14.98 1.23 15.38
C ASN A 7 -14.25 2.09 14.36
N ARG A 8 -14.87 3.20 13.99
CA ARG A 8 -14.20 4.29 13.28
C ARG A 8 -13.41 5.10 14.28
N TYR A 9 -12.18 5.45 13.93
CA TYR A 9 -11.31 6.32 14.71
C TYR A 9 -10.96 7.54 13.88
N GLU A 10 -10.98 8.69 14.51
CA GLU A 10 -10.47 9.95 13.95
C GLU A 10 -9.36 10.44 14.87
N PHE A 11 -8.28 10.91 14.27
CA PHE A 11 -7.13 11.39 15.03
C PHE A 11 -6.48 12.57 14.31
N VAL A 12 -5.78 13.39 15.07
CA VAL A 12 -4.99 14.52 14.58
C VAL A 12 -3.54 14.25 14.92
N ILE A 13 -2.66 14.37 13.93
CA ILE A 13 -1.21 14.33 14.13
C ILE A 13 -0.71 15.78 13.99
N LEU A 14 -0.09 16.28 15.04
CA LEU A 14 0.62 17.55 15.01
C LEU A 14 2.11 17.27 14.87
N PHE A 15 2.76 17.94 13.93
CA PHE A 15 4.20 17.86 13.74
C PHE A 15 4.72 19.20 13.24
N ASP A 16 5.99 19.48 13.46
CA ASP A 16 6.73 20.59 12.92
C ASP A 16 7.96 20.10 12.16
N VAL A 17 8.51 20.95 11.30
CA VAL A 17 9.72 20.68 10.56
C VAL A 17 10.60 21.92 10.62
N GLU A 18 11.73 21.79 11.29
CA GLU A 18 12.74 22.82 11.37
C GLU A 18 13.87 22.54 10.38
N ASN A 19 14.21 23.53 9.55
CA ASN A 19 15.30 23.44 8.55
C ASN A 19 15.23 22.23 7.62
N GLY A 20 14.00 21.76 7.29
CA GLY A 20 13.80 20.56 6.46
C GLY A 20 12.76 20.77 5.36
N ASN A 21 12.75 19.83 4.43
CA ASN A 21 11.77 19.76 3.35
C ASN A 21 10.91 18.51 3.51
N PRO A 22 9.73 18.60 4.15
CA PRO A 22 8.88 17.44 4.40
C PRO A 22 8.21 16.90 3.14
N ASN A 23 7.96 17.78 2.14
CA ASN A 23 7.35 17.42 0.86
C ASN A 23 7.83 18.37 -0.24
N GLY A 24 8.78 17.91 -1.03
CA GLY A 24 9.27 18.66 -2.17
C GLY A 24 8.23 18.78 -3.29
N ASP A 25 8.33 19.90 -4.01
CA ASP A 25 7.53 20.17 -5.21
C ASP A 25 8.39 19.96 -6.45
N PRO A 26 8.13 18.92 -7.26
CA PRO A 26 8.91 18.65 -8.47
C PRO A 26 8.81 19.78 -9.51
N ASP A 27 7.70 20.50 -9.52
CA ASP A 27 7.47 21.61 -10.47
C ASP A 27 8.19 22.92 -10.03
N ALA A 28 8.57 22.97 -8.75
CA ALA A 28 9.30 24.11 -8.17
C ALA A 28 10.75 23.78 -7.76
N GLY A 29 11.45 22.94 -8.55
CA GLY A 29 12.83 22.58 -8.27
C GLY A 29 13.03 21.82 -6.95
N ASN A 30 12.06 21.05 -6.56
CA ASN A 30 12.01 20.30 -5.29
C ASN A 30 12.06 21.17 -4.02
N MET A 31 11.65 22.43 -4.12
CA MET A 31 11.42 23.27 -2.93
C MET A 31 10.24 22.75 -2.11
N PRO A 32 10.15 23.10 -0.80
CA PRO A 32 8.98 22.75 -0.02
C PRO A 32 7.68 23.23 -0.65
N ARG A 33 6.66 22.37 -0.69
CA ARG A 33 5.33 22.78 -1.16
C ARG A 33 4.73 23.81 -0.23
N VAL A 34 4.23 24.89 -0.80
CA VAL A 34 3.59 25.98 -0.07
C VAL A 34 2.27 26.32 -0.74
N ASP A 35 1.28 26.61 0.05
CA ASP A 35 0.05 27.22 -0.44
C ASP A 35 0.34 28.67 -0.84
N PRO A 36 0.15 29.06 -2.10
CA PRO A 36 0.48 30.40 -2.57
C PRO A 36 -0.39 31.52 -1.96
N GLU A 37 -1.58 31.18 -1.44
CA GLU A 37 -2.47 32.17 -0.83
C GLU A 37 -2.12 32.44 0.64
N THR A 38 -1.81 31.38 1.38
CA THR A 38 -1.59 31.48 2.84
C THR A 38 -0.12 31.47 3.23
N GLY A 39 0.77 31.03 2.34
CA GLY A 39 2.19 30.83 2.64
C GLY A 39 2.47 29.62 3.56
N LEU A 40 1.47 28.82 3.87
CA LEU A 40 1.62 27.64 4.73
C LEU A 40 2.24 26.48 3.96
N GLY A 41 3.09 25.71 4.62
CA GLY A 41 3.66 24.49 4.09
C GLY A 41 2.58 23.41 3.93
N ILE A 42 2.66 22.67 2.81
CA ILE A 42 1.73 21.57 2.49
C ILE A 42 2.48 20.24 2.51
N VAL A 43 1.93 19.27 3.22
CA VAL A 43 2.33 17.86 3.11
C VAL A 43 1.14 17.07 2.59
N THR A 44 1.30 16.48 1.40
CA THR A 44 0.24 15.70 0.76
C THR A 44 0.03 14.35 1.45
N ASP A 45 -1.17 13.78 1.33
CA ASP A 45 -1.46 12.45 1.86
C ASP A 45 -0.58 11.38 1.20
N VAL A 46 -0.29 11.52 -0.09
CA VAL A 46 0.61 10.63 -0.83
C VAL A 46 2.01 10.64 -0.23
N CYS A 47 2.53 11.82 0.10
CA CYS A 47 3.84 11.96 0.76
C CYS A 47 3.83 11.29 2.13
N LEU A 48 2.81 11.52 2.94
CA LEU A 48 2.68 10.92 4.26
C LEU A 48 2.59 9.38 4.17
N LYS A 49 1.75 8.87 3.28
CA LYS A 49 1.63 7.42 3.02
C LYS A 49 2.95 6.80 2.58
N ARG A 50 3.74 7.49 1.74
CA ARG A 50 5.08 7.04 1.36
C ARG A 50 6.02 6.96 2.55
N LYS A 51 6.03 7.97 3.42
CA LYS A 51 6.85 7.98 4.63
C LYS A 51 6.50 6.82 5.57
N ILE A 52 5.22 6.51 5.73
CA ILE A 52 4.76 5.37 6.54
C ILE A 52 5.25 4.05 5.92
N ARG A 53 5.11 3.87 4.59
CA ARG A 53 5.64 2.67 3.90
C ARG A 53 7.14 2.50 4.12
N ASN A 54 7.91 3.56 3.90
CA ASN A 54 9.36 3.53 4.06
C ASN A 54 9.76 3.20 5.51
N TYR A 55 9.06 3.77 6.49
CA TYR A 55 9.28 3.45 7.90
C TYR A 55 9.03 1.97 8.19
N VAL A 56 7.89 1.43 7.74
CA VAL A 56 7.57 0.02 7.95
C VAL A 56 8.60 -0.89 7.25
N GLU A 57 8.98 -0.58 6.02
CA GLU A 57 9.99 -1.33 5.28
C GLU A 57 11.34 -1.35 6.03
N THR A 58 11.77 -0.19 6.56
CA THR A 58 13.01 -0.08 7.34
C THR A 58 12.96 -0.85 8.67
N VAL A 59 11.84 -0.78 9.38
CA VAL A 59 11.74 -1.34 10.74
C VAL A 59 11.39 -2.83 10.72
N LYS A 60 10.65 -3.28 9.70
CA LYS A 60 10.17 -4.66 9.61
C LYS A 60 10.96 -5.54 8.63
N GLU A 61 11.80 -4.94 7.78
CA GLU A 61 12.71 -5.66 6.87
C GLU A 61 12.01 -6.79 6.09
N ASP A 62 10.86 -6.50 5.51
CA ASP A 62 10.01 -7.47 4.78
C ASP A 62 9.55 -8.68 5.61
N ALA A 63 9.41 -8.52 6.93
CA ALA A 63 8.86 -9.56 7.79
C ALA A 63 7.46 -10.00 7.32
N THR A 64 7.10 -11.24 7.60
CA THR A 64 5.78 -11.81 7.27
C THR A 64 4.65 -10.90 7.76
N GLY A 65 3.75 -10.54 6.86
CA GLY A 65 2.63 -9.63 7.14
C GLY A 65 2.98 -8.14 7.08
N TYR A 66 4.24 -7.78 6.78
CA TYR A 66 4.69 -6.39 6.69
C TYR A 66 5.34 -6.05 5.34
N LEU A 67 5.12 -6.88 4.32
CA LEU A 67 5.52 -6.55 2.95
C LEU A 67 4.87 -5.24 2.50
N ILE A 68 5.55 -4.52 1.62
CA ILE A 68 5.00 -3.31 0.99
C ILE A 68 4.64 -3.61 -0.46
N TYR A 69 3.36 -3.40 -0.79
CA TYR A 69 2.83 -3.61 -2.14
C TYR A 69 3.33 -2.54 -3.12
N VAL A 70 3.26 -1.27 -2.73
CA VAL A 70 3.71 -0.13 -3.55
C VAL A 70 5.13 0.25 -3.13
N LYS A 71 6.12 -0.50 -3.59
CA LYS A 71 7.55 -0.20 -3.42
C LYS A 71 8.05 0.79 -4.47
N ASP A 72 9.06 1.58 -4.10
CA ASP A 72 9.75 2.45 -5.05
C ASP A 72 10.58 1.63 -6.04
N GLY A 73 10.52 2.01 -7.32
CA GLY A 73 11.26 1.32 -8.38
C GLY A 73 10.83 -0.12 -8.69
N VAL A 74 9.77 -0.63 -8.06
CA VAL A 74 9.28 -2.00 -8.25
C VAL A 74 7.93 -2.00 -8.96
N PRO A 75 7.82 -2.66 -10.13
CA PRO A 75 6.53 -2.82 -10.80
C PRO A 75 5.52 -3.60 -9.95
N LEU A 76 4.27 -3.18 -9.93
CA LEU A 76 3.19 -3.84 -9.16
C LEU A 76 2.99 -5.32 -9.55
N ASN A 77 3.21 -5.66 -10.81
CA ASN A 77 3.14 -7.05 -11.28
C ASN A 77 4.03 -7.99 -10.49
N ARG A 78 5.18 -7.51 -10.00
CA ARG A 78 6.09 -8.34 -9.20
C ARG A 78 5.45 -8.73 -7.86
N SER A 79 4.78 -7.81 -7.22
CA SER A 79 4.06 -8.09 -5.97
C SER A 79 2.85 -9.01 -6.18
N ASP A 80 2.14 -8.87 -7.32
CA ASP A 80 1.07 -9.78 -7.69
C ASP A 80 1.61 -11.21 -7.94
N THR A 81 2.78 -11.33 -8.60
CA THR A 81 3.44 -12.61 -8.86
C THR A 81 3.84 -13.32 -7.56
N GLU A 82 4.19 -12.59 -6.50
CA GLU A 82 4.47 -13.19 -5.19
C GLU A 82 3.24 -13.92 -4.62
N ALA A 83 2.05 -13.32 -4.75
CA ALA A 83 0.80 -13.97 -4.34
C ALA A 83 0.53 -15.25 -5.13
N TYR A 84 0.76 -15.21 -6.45
CA TYR A 84 0.59 -16.41 -7.29
C TYR A 84 1.58 -17.53 -6.92
N LYS A 85 2.85 -17.19 -6.70
CA LYS A 85 3.86 -18.17 -6.27
C LYS A 85 3.51 -18.80 -4.94
N ALA A 86 3.10 -18.00 -3.96
CA ALA A 86 2.75 -18.49 -2.65
C ALA A 86 1.51 -19.41 -2.64
N LEU A 87 0.61 -19.23 -3.59
CA LEU A 87 -0.59 -20.05 -3.77
C LEU A 87 -0.41 -21.14 -4.83
N GLU A 88 0.82 -21.36 -5.30
CA GLU A 88 1.16 -22.36 -6.33
C GLU A 88 0.29 -22.22 -7.61
N ILE A 89 0.10 -20.97 -8.04
CA ILE A 89 -0.66 -20.63 -9.23
C ILE A 89 0.31 -20.27 -10.35
N ASP A 90 0.24 -21.02 -11.46
CA ASP A 90 0.92 -20.62 -12.69
C ASP A 90 0.17 -19.44 -13.32
N GLU A 91 0.87 -18.33 -13.56
CA GLU A 91 0.30 -17.14 -14.18
C GLU A 91 -0.38 -17.40 -15.52
N LYS A 92 0.16 -18.36 -16.30
CA LYS A 92 -0.39 -18.74 -17.61
C LYS A 92 -1.70 -19.50 -17.47
N MET A 93 -1.89 -20.22 -16.37
CA MET A 93 -3.05 -21.06 -16.10
C MET A 93 -4.11 -20.40 -15.20
N VAL A 94 -3.91 -19.14 -14.80
CA VAL A 94 -4.85 -18.41 -13.90
C VAL A 94 -6.29 -18.45 -14.42
N LYS A 95 -6.48 -18.27 -15.73
CA LYS A 95 -7.83 -18.28 -16.34
C LYS A 95 -8.52 -19.64 -16.25
N GLU A 96 -7.77 -20.72 -16.35
CA GLU A 96 -8.29 -22.08 -16.24
C GLU A 96 -8.54 -22.45 -14.78
N LYS A 97 -7.61 -22.08 -13.89
CA LYS A 97 -7.77 -22.26 -12.45
C LYS A 97 -8.97 -21.49 -11.89
N LYS A 98 -9.26 -20.28 -12.39
CA LYS A 98 -10.48 -19.54 -12.01
C LYS A 98 -11.79 -20.23 -12.40
N LYS A 99 -11.79 -21.03 -13.46
CA LYS A 99 -12.96 -21.81 -13.86
C LYS A 99 -13.15 -23.04 -12.96
N SER A 100 -12.06 -23.64 -12.49
CA SER A 100 -12.07 -24.82 -11.62
C SER A 100 -12.19 -24.49 -10.13
N ASP A 101 -11.74 -23.30 -9.70
CA ASP A 101 -11.81 -22.81 -8.32
C ASP A 101 -12.48 -21.44 -8.28
N PRO A 102 -13.79 -21.36 -8.06
CA PRO A 102 -14.53 -20.08 -7.95
C PRO A 102 -14.05 -19.19 -6.80
N ASP A 103 -13.42 -19.77 -5.78
CA ASP A 103 -12.89 -19.04 -4.62
C ASP A 103 -11.47 -18.52 -4.82
N LEU A 104 -10.86 -18.75 -5.97
CA LEU A 104 -9.47 -18.40 -6.22
C LEU A 104 -9.19 -16.91 -6.04
N ASP A 105 -10.06 -16.05 -6.55
CA ASP A 105 -9.91 -14.60 -6.41
C ASP A 105 -10.00 -14.15 -4.93
N ARG A 106 -10.81 -14.83 -4.13
CA ARG A 106 -10.88 -14.58 -2.70
C ARG A 106 -9.58 -15.02 -2.00
N LYS A 107 -9.06 -16.21 -2.31
CA LYS A 107 -7.81 -16.72 -1.74
C LYS A 107 -6.62 -15.80 -2.05
N ILE A 108 -6.54 -15.29 -3.28
CA ILE A 108 -5.49 -14.33 -3.67
C ILE A 108 -5.63 -13.04 -2.87
N ARG A 109 -6.85 -12.49 -2.77
CA ARG A 109 -7.12 -11.28 -1.99
C ARG A 109 -6.74 -11.46 -0.52
N ASP A 110 -7.19 -12.56 0.08
CA ASP A 110 -6.94 -12.85 1.49
C ASP A 110 -5.44 -12.99 1.76
N TRP A 111 -4.70 -13.62 0.85
CA TRP A 111 -3.25 -13.71 0.95
C TRP A 111 -2.58 -12.33 0.84
N MET A 112 -2.99 -11.51 -0.13
CA MET A 112 -2.45 -10.16 -0.29
C MET A 112 -2.76 -9.28 0.93
N CYS A 113 -3.97 -9.35 1.44
CA CYS A 113 -4.36 -8.65 2.67
C CYS A 113 -3.55 -9.12 3.89
N ALA A 114 -3.27 -10.42 4.00
CA ALA A 114 -2.50 -10.96 5.11
C ALA A 114 -1.03 -10.53 5.09
N ASN A 115 -0.44 -10.38 3.89
CA ASN A 115 1.00 -10.20 3.74
C ASN A 115 1.42 -8.74 3.47
N PHE A 116 0.62 -7.93 2.78
CA PHE A 116 0.94 -6.54 2.46
C PHE A 116 0.37 -5.56 3.49
N TYR A 117 1.25 -4.91 4.23
CA TYR A 117 0.88 -3.93 5.26
C TYR A 117 0.10 -2.74 4.70
N ASP A 118 0.58 -2.17 3.60
CA ASP A 118 0.00 -0.97 3.02
C ASP A 118 -1.36 -1.21 2.35
N ILE A 119 -1.62 -2.43 1.88
CA ILE A 119 -2.97 -2.82 1.42
C ILE A 119 -3.95 -2.82 2.60
N ARG A 120 -3.57 -3.38 3.76
CA ARG A 120 -4.41 -3.35 4.95
C ARG A 120 -4.68 -1.95 5.46
N THR A 121 -3.63 -1.10 5.45
CA THR A 121 -3.69 0.23 6.05
C THR A 121 -4.40 1.25 5.17
N PHE A 122 -4.14 1.22 3.85
CA PHE A 122 -4.62 2.25 2.93
C PHE A 122 -5.63 1.74 1.91
N GLY A 123 -5.83 0.44 1.82
CA GLY A 123 -6.54 -0.18 0.71
C GLY A 123 -5.71 -0.18 -0.58
N ALA A 124 -6.17 -0.92 -1.57
CA ALA A 124 -5.62 -0.87 -2.91
C ALA A 124 -6.69 -1.21 -3.96
N VAL A 125 -6.53 -0.63 -5.14
CA VAL A 125 -7.25 -1.06 -6.35
C VAL A 125 -6.21 -1.63 -7.30
N THR A 126 -6.33 -2.91 -7.59
CA THR A 126 -5.41 -3.61 -8.48
C THR A 126 -5.96 -3.62 -9.89
N THR A 127 -5.10 -3.31 -10.85
CA THR A 127 -5.44 -3.23 -12.27
C THR A 127 -4.57 -4.14 -13.14
N THR A 128 -3.62 -4.81 -12.53
CA THR A 128 -2.61 -5.64 -13.17
C THR A 128 -3.04 -7.11 -13.26
N LEU A 129 -2.29 -8.03 -12.68
CA LEU A 129 -2.58 -9.47 -12.73
C LEU A 129 -3.77 -9.84 -11.82
N VAL A 130 -3.84 -9.27 -10.65
CA VAL A 130 -5.01 -9.32 -9.76
C VAL A 130 -5.88 -8.12 -10.06
N LYS A 131 -7.17 -8.32 -10.32
CA LYS A 131 -8.09 -7.24 -10.69
C LYS A 131 -9.14 -7.03 -9.62
N GLY A 132 -9.37 -5.78 -9.30
CA GLY A 132 -10.44 -5.33 -8.41
C GLY A 132 -9.97 -4.59 -7.16
N ALA A 133 -10.94 -4.20 -6.35
CA ALA A 133 -10.64 -3.55 -5.07
C ALA A 133 -10.19 -4.58 -4.04
N LEU A 134 -9.02 -4.35 -3.45
CA LEU A 134 -8.53 -5.09 -2.30
C LEU A 134 -9.04 -4.41 -1.04
N ASN A 135 -10.20 -4.84 -0.60
CA ASN A 135 -10.77 -4.42 0.67
C ASN A 135 -10.52 -5.53 1.69
N CYS A 136 -9.54 -5.32 2.55
CA CYS A 136 -9.06 -6.32 3.50
C CYS A 136 -9.92 -6.41 4.77
N GLY A 137 -11.10 -5.84 4.74
CA GLY A 137 -11.78 -5.53 5.99
C GLY A 137 -11.08 -4.37 6.72
N GLN A 138 -11.71 -3.84 7.70
CA GLN A 138 -11.11 -2.77 8.49
C GLN A 138 -10.00 -3.36 9.37
N VAL A 139 -8.82 -2.83 9.19
CA VAL A 139 -7.64 -3.14 10.01
C VAL A 139 -7.46 -2.06 11.04
#